data_c3a43e73e3ddc821ae50b8f0afb6b17f
#
_entry.id   c3a43e73e3ddc821ae50b8f0afb6b17f
#
_cell.length_a   1.000
_cell.length_b   1.000
_cell.length_c   1.000
_cell.angle_alpha   90.00
_cell.angle_beta   90.00
_cell.angle_gamma   90.00
#
_symmetry.space_group_name_H-M   'P 1'
#
loop_
_entity.id
_entity.type
_entity.pdbx_description
1 polymer ?
#
loop_
_entity_poly.entity_id
_entity_poly.type
_entity_poly.pdbx_seq_one_letter_code
_entity_poly.pdbx_strand_id
1 'polypeptide(L)'
;LPREHEGTLSHLHSVDVLPLEEGQWLILASCDYMLNGDGEGYSSRRTLIDRGIPFSHNSFRYIPLPMIEAIDGWKKLLAEETKITVGELESVYRFLTKNEVKRGFLSAPGKDEEKARKLTKQQVVELFGLHEECLGKTWQEVFTRRINEERRTFIKKATDNKEDLRGEPRVALSTIHKAKGGEADNVAVLLDLSPAQKLNAMINADSLHRQFYVAVTRARENLFIINAQNENLKYGV
;
A
#
# COMPACT_ATOMS: atom_id res chain seq x y z
N LEU A 1 -30.39 -7.61 14.84
CA LEU A 1 -30.78 -8.97 14.43
C LEU A 1 -29.54 -9.85 14.45
N PRO A 2 -29.61 -11.09 14.97
CA PRO A 2 -28.48 -12.04 14.86
C PRO A 2 -28.19 -12.26 13.36
N ARG A 3 -26.90 -12.42 13.02
CA ARG A 3 -26.51 -12.74 11.64
C ARG A 3 -26.93 -14.16 11.32
N GLU A 4 -27.40 -14.38 10.10
CA GLU A 4 -27.88 -15.70 9.62
C GLU A 4 -26.73 -16.71 9.38
N HIS A 5 -25.48 -16.25 9.37
CA HIS A 5 -24.29 -17.09 9.15
C HIS A 5 -23.38 -17.09 10.37
N GLU A 6 -22.93 -18.28 10.77
CA GLU A 6 -21.87 -18.43 11.76
C GLU A 6 -20.52 -18.04 11.11
N GLY A 7 -19.81 -17.13 11.79
CA GLY A 7 -18.44 -16.77 11.39
C GLY A 7 -17.43 -17.87 11.73
N THR A 8 -16.24 -17.80 11.14
CA THR A 8 -15.16 -18.73 11.46
C THR A 8 -14.14 -18.10 12.40
N LEU A 9 -13.54 -18.93 13.28
CA LEU A 9 -12.42 -18.55 14.12
C LEU A 9 -11.25 -19.52 13.86
N SER A 10 -10.10 -18.99 13.53
CA SER A 10 -8.89 -19.76 13.29
C SER A 10 -7.70 -19.20 14.07
N HIS A 11 -6.85 -20.09 14.59
CA HIS A 11 -5.58 -19.74 15.23
C HIS A 11 -4.43 -20.11 14.32
N LEU A 12 -3.56 -19.15 14.02
CA LEU A 12 -2.45 -19.31 13.10
C LEU A 12 -1.15 -18.79 13.74
N HIS A 13 -0.03 -19.23 13.22
CA HIS A 13 1.30 -18.84 13.72
C HIS A 13 1.93 -17.66 12.96
N SER A 14 1.43 -17.36 11.76
CA SER A 14 1.96 -16.26 10.95
C SER A 14 0.91 -15.70 10.00
N VAL A 15 1.07 -14.44 9.62
CA VAL A 15 0.32 -13.78 8.56
C VAL A 15 0.59 -14.41 7.18
N ASP A 16 1.76 -15.03 7.02
CA ASP A 16 2.21 -15.62 5.75
C ASP A 16 1.32 -16.77 5.25
N VAL A 17 0.55 -17.39 6.14
CA VAL A 17 -0.36 -18.47 5.77
C VAL A 17 -1.78 -18.02 5.44
N LEU A 18 -2.07 -16.71 5.54
CA LEU A 18 -3.38 -16.16 5.21
C LEU A 18 -3.62 -16.13 3.69
N PRO A 19 -4.85 -16.44 3.22
CA PRO A 19 -5.23 -16.37 1.81
C PRO A 19 -5.58 -14.93 1.40
N LEU A 20 -4.56 -14.04 1.40
CA LEU A 20 -4.71 -12.60 1.19
C LEU A 20 -5.00 -12.19 -0.26
N GLU A 21 -4.99 -13.15 -1.19
CA GLU A 21 -5.27 -12.94 -2.61
C GLU A 21 -6.73 -12.64 -2.89
N GLU A 22 -7.62 -13.02 -1.99
CA GLU A 22 -9.07 -12.88 -2.15
C GLU A 22 -9.71 -12.19 -0.95
N GLY A 23 -10.84 -11.52 -1.19
CA GLY A 23 -11.63 -10.87 -0.15
C GLY A 23 -11.03 -9.57 0.39
N GLN A 24 -11.73 -8.97 1.35
CA GLN A 24 -11.32 -7.77 2.06
C GLN A 24 -10.72 -8.16 3.42
N TRP A 25 -9.56 -7.61 3.72
CA TRP A 25 -8.78 -7.95 4.90
C TRP A 25 -8.45 -6.74 5.75
N LEU A 26 -8.54 -6.92 7.07
CA LEU A 26 -8.04 -5.97 8.05
C LEU A 26 -7.07 -6.71 8.98
N ILE A 27 -5.79 -6.36 8.92
CA ILE A 27 -4.75 -6.93 9.79
C ILE A 27 -4.45 -5.93 10.89
N LEU A 28 -4.65 -6.34 12.14
CA LEU A 28 -4.58 -5.51 13.32
C LEU A 28 -3.44 -5.92 14.25
N ALA A 29 -2.71 -4.92 14.74
CA ALA A 29 -1.71 -5.09 15.79
C ALA A 29 -1.90 -4.05 16.89
N SER A 30 -1.37 -4.34 18.06
CA SER A 30 -1.38 -3.41 19.19
C SER A 30 -0.48 -2.19 18.95
N CYS A 31 0.62 -2.36 18.20
CA CYS A 31 1.59 -1.32 17.85
C CYS A 31 1.94 -1.34 16.36
N ASP A 32 2.27 -0.15 15.83
CA ASP A 32 2.56 0.05 14.39
C ASP A 32 3.78 -0.72 13.89
N TYR A 33 4.85 -0.80 14.67
CA TYR A 33 6.08 -1.50 14.28
C TYR A 33 5.86 -3.00 14.03
N MET A 34 4.87 -3.61 14.67
CA MET A 34 4.51 -5.02 14.47
C MET A 34 3.92 -5.29 13.09
N LEU A 35 3.38 -4.26 12.42
CA LEU A 35 2.85 -4.34 11.07
C LEU A 35 3.91 -4.07 10.00
N ASN A 36 4.95 -3.30 10.33
CA ASN A 36 5.98 -2.85 9.37
C ASN A 36 6.95 -3.96 8.95
N GLY A 37 7.13 -4.98 9.78
CA GLY A 37 8.03 -6.10 9.47
C GLY A 37 9.52 -5.76 9.58
N ASP A 38 9.88 -4.69 10.30
CA ASP A 38 11.27 -4.25 10.47
C ASP A 38 11.99 -5.01 11.60
N GLY A 39 11.30 -5.93 12.30
CA GLY A 39 11.81 -6.77 13.38
C GLY A 39 11.73 -8.27 13.04
N GLU A 40 12.56 -9.08 13.71
CA GLU A 40 12.47 -10.54 13.60
C GLU A 40 11.06 -11.00 14.00
N GLY A 41 10.40 -11.73 13.10
CA GLY A 41 9.09 -12.34 13.32
C GLY A 41 7.88 -11.53 12.87
N TYR A 42 7.99 -10.25 12.54
CA TYR A 42 6.86 -9.45 12.04
C TYR A 42 6.91 -9.34 10.52
N SER A 43 5.99 -10.01 9.85
CA SER A 43 6.04 -10.19 8.40
C SER A 43 4.90 -9.54 7.62
N SER A 44 3.89 -8.95 8.28
CA SER A 44 2.66 -8.52 7.60
C SER A 44 2.89 -7.66 6.35
N ARG A 45 3.62 -6.54 6.49
CA ARG A 45 3.95 -5.67 5.36
C ARG A 45 4.86 -6.38 4.35
N ARG A 46 5.85 -7.13 4.83
CA ARG A 46 6.80 -7.84 3.99
C ARG A 46 6.11 -8.93 3.15
N THR A 47 5.22 -9.69 3.76
CA THR A 47 4.40 -10.70 3.08
C THR A 47 3.62 -10.07 1.92
N LEU A 48 2.95 -8.94 2.16
CA LEU A 48 2.19 -8.25 1.13
C LEU A 48 3.07 -7.74 -0.02
N ILE A 49 4.25 -7.20 0.30
CA ILE A 49 5.23 -6.75 -0.69
C ILE A 49 5.76 -7.94 -1.50
N ASP A 50 6.12 -9.02 -0.83
CA ASP A 50 6.70 -10.21 -1.48
C ASP A 50 5.67 -10.95 -2.33
N ARG A 51 4.38 -10.91 -1.96
CA ARG A 51 3.27 -11.49 -2.74
C ARG A 51 2.71 -10.53 -3.79
N GLY A 52 3.07 -9.25 -3.77
CA GLY A 52 2.57 -8.23 -4.71
C GLY A 52 1.10 -7.90 -4.48
N ILE A 53 0.61 -7.98 -3.24
CA ILE A 53 -0.78 -7.72 -2.88
C ILE A 53 -0.96 -6.25 -2.48
N PRO A 54 -1.87 -5.49 -3.15
CA PRO A 54 -2.12 -4.09 -2.81
C PRO A 54 -2.65 -3.92 -1.39
N PHE A 55 -2.03 -2.99 -0.65
CA PHE A 55 -2.42 -2.72 0.72
C PHE A 55 -2.37 -1.22 1.07
N SER A 56 -3.09 -0.88 2.12
CA SER A 56 -2.97 0.38 2.83
C SER A 56 -2.38 0.17 4.22
N HIS A 57 -1.70 1.18 4.75
CA HIS A 57 -1.18 1.19 6.11
C HIS A 57 -1.65 2.47 6.82
N ASN A 58 -2.41 2.32 7.88
CA ASN A 58 -3.04 3.43 8.60
C ASN A 58 -3.79 4.38 7.64
N SER A 59 -4.58 3.85 6.72
CA SER A 59 -5.34 4.55 5.68
C SER A 59 -4.52 5.15 4.53
N PHE A 60 -3.19 5.00 4.53
CA PHE A 60 -2.35 5.45 3.42
C PHE A 60 -2.02 4.27 2.50
N ARG A 61 -2.29 4.42 1.22
CA ARG A 61 -1.92 3.41 0.20
C ARG A 61 -0.40 3.25 0.13
N TYR A 62 0.08 1.99 0.08
CA TYR A 62 1.50 1.71 -0.10
C TYR A 62 2.04 2.28 -1.42
N ILE A 63 1.27 2.15 -2.50
CA ILE A 63 1.52 2.82 -3.77
C ILE A 63 0.50 3.95 -3.94
N PRO A 64 0.90 5.22 -3.82
CA PRO A 64 0.01 6.36 -3.99
C PRO A 64 -0.52 6.47 -5.42
N LEU A 65 -1.77 6.89 -5.60
CA LEU A 65 -2.39 7.07 -6.93
C LEU A 65 -1.57 7.97 -7.87
N PRO A 66 -0.98 9.10 -7.44
CA PRO A 66 -0.14 9.91 -8.32
C PRO A 66 1.07 9.16 -8.92
N MET A 67 1.58 8.13 -8.22
CA MET A 67 2.65 7.28 -8.75
C MET A 67 2.14 6.38 -9.88
N ILE A 68 0.95 5.82 -9.73
CA ILE A 68 0.30 5.00 -10.75
C ILE A 68 -0.01 5.85 -11.98
N GLU A 69 -0.57 7.04 -11.78
CA GLU A 69 -0.85 8.00 -12.85
C GLU A 69 0.40 8.38 -13.65
N ALA A 70 1.53 8.61 -12.96
CA ALA A 70 2.79 8.90 -13.62
C ALA A 70 3.31 7.73 -14.45
N ILE A 71 3.21 6.51 -13.94
CA ILE A 71 3.62 5.29 -14.65
C ILE A 71 2.75 5.08 -15.89
N ASP A 72 1.44 5.23 -15.76
CA ASP A 72 0.52 5.05 -16.89
C ASP A 72 0.68 6.17 -17.93
N GLY A 73 0.91 7.41 -17.48
CA GLY A 73 1.25 8.52 -18.35
C GLY A 73 2.54 8.27 -19.13
N TRP A 74 3.57 7.71 -18.47
CA TRP A 74 4.82 7.34 -19.14
C TRP A 74 4.61 6.22 -20.17
N LYS A 75 3.89 5.15 -19.81
CA LYS A 75 3.54 4.06 -20.75
C LYS A 75 2.77 4.61 -21.97
N LYS A 76 1.82 5.52 -21.72
CA LYS A 76 1.04 6.17 -22.78
C LYS A 76 1.92 7.05 -23.67
N LEU A 77 2.87 7.80 -23.10
CA LEU A 77 3.84 8.60 -23.86
C LEU A 77 4.70 7.72 -24.77
N LEU A 78 5.08 6.52 -24.34
CA LEU A 78 5.90 5.60 -25.12
C LEU A 78 5.09 4.84 -26.20
N ALA A 79 3.78 4.76 -26.12
CA ALA A 79 2.96 4.09 -27.13
C ALA A 79 2.97 4.83 -28.47
N GLU A 80 3.04 4.10 -29.59
CA GLU A 80 3.30 4.70 -30.91
C GLU A 80 2.17 5.60 -31.42
N GLU A 81 0.93 5.22 -31.23
CA GLU A 81 -0.24 5.94 -31.77
C GLU A 81 -0.97 6.82 -30.77
N THR A 82 -0.52 6.86 -29.54
CA THR A 82 -1.24 7.57 -28.46
C THR A 82 -0.66 8.96 -28.23
N LYS A 83 -1.56 9.93 -28.03
CA LYS A 83 -1.21 11.29 -27.59
C LYS A 83 -1.43 11.38 -26.08
N ILE A 84 -0.44 11.91 -25.37
CA ILE A 84 -0.55 12.22 -23.95
C ILE A 84 -1.22 13.59 -23.76
N THR A 85 -2.09 13.73 -22.76
CA THR A 85 -2.61 15.06 -22.41
C THR A 85 -1.62 15.80 -21.52
N VAL A 86 -1.73 17.15 -21.47
CA VAL A 86 -0.92 17.99 -20.59
C VAL A 86 -1.11 17.58 -19.12
N GLY A 87 -2.34 17.23 -18.70
CA GLY A 87 -2.61 16.77 -17.33
C GLY A 87 -1.92 15.45 -16.98
N GLU A 88 -1.93 14.50 -17.91
CA GLU A 88 -1.18 13.24 -17.74
C GLU A 88 0.35 13.47 -17.71
N LEU A 89 0.82 14.39 -18.56
CA LEU A 89 2.23 14.78 -18.59
C LEU A 89 2.65 15.46 -17.27
N GLU A 90 1.76 16.26 -16.67
CA GLU A 90 1.99 16.85 -15.34
C GLU A 90 2.24 15.77 -14.28
N SER A 91 1.47 14.68 -14.28
CA SER A 91 1.68 13.55 -13.37
C SER A 91 3.03 12.89 -13.60
N VAL A 92 3.46 12.71 -14.84
CA VAL A 92 4.79 12.20 -15.21
C VAL A 92 5.90 13.11 -14.66
N TYR A 93 5.79 14.42 -14.88
CA TYR A 93 6.85 15.39 -14.50
C TYR A 93 7.07 15.48 -12.99
N ARG A 94 6.08 15.16 -12.15
CA ARG A 94 6.25 15.04 -10.69
C ARG A 94 7.27 13.96 -10.30
N PHE A 95 7.50 12.99 -11.17
CA PHE A 95 8.43 11.87 -10.93
C PHE A 95 9.75 11.98 -11.72
N LEU A 96 9.88 12.97 -12.63
CA LEU A 96 11.13 13.27 -13.31
C LEU A 96 12.07 14.10 -12.41
N THR A 97 13.33 14.14 -12.79
CA THR A 97 14.38 14.96 -12.16
C THR A 97 15.13 15.77 -13.23
N LYS A 98 16.09 16.56 -12.78
CA LYS A 98 16.96 17.35 -13.67
C LYS A 98 17.79 16.51 -14.67
N ASN A 99 17.80 15.20 -14.52
CA ASN A 99 18.53 14.31 -15.43
C ASN A 99 17.70 13.92 -16.65
N GLU A 100 16.37 13.96 -16.52
CA GLU A 100 15.45 13.57 -17.58
C GLU A 100 14.91 14.78 -18.35
N VAL A 101 15.10 16.01 -17.77
CA VAL A 101 14.49 17.23 -18.32
C VAL A 101 15.55 18.34 -18.43
N LYS A 102 15.52 19.10 -19.53
CA LYS A 102 16.39 20.25 -19.77
C LYS A 102 16.23 21.30 -18.67
N ARG A 103 17.29 22.05 -18.42
CA ARG A 103 17.30 23.12 -17.41
C ARG A 103 16.17 24.13 -17.68
N GLY A 104 15.38 24.43 -16.65
CA GLY A 104 14.26 25.38 -16.73
C GLY A 104 12.89 24.74 -17.02
N PHE A 105 12.85 23.44 -17.37
CA PHE A 105 11.60 22.76 -17.75
C PHE A 105 11.05 21.78 -16.70
N LEU A 106 11.65 21.73 -15.51
CA LEU A 106 11.22 20.77 -14.47
C LEU A 106 9.89 21.17 -13.80
N SER A 107 9.39 22.38 -14.04
CA SER A 107 8.07 22.79 -13.55
C SER A 107 6.97 22.05 -14.30
N ALA A 108 5.91 21.66 -13.57
CA ALA A 108 4.78 20.98 -14.16
C ALA A 108 4.22 21.77 -15.36
N PRO A 109 4.02 21.11 -16.50
CA PRO A 109 3.49 21.79 -17.68
C PRO A 109 2.03 22.19 -17.49
N GLY A 110 1.72 23.44 -17.82
CA GLY A 110 0.37 23.88 -18.11
C GLY A 110 -0.42 24.54 -16.96
N LYS A 111 -1.26 25.50 -17.35
CA LYS A 111 -2.35 26.02 -16.55
C LYS A 111 -3.56 25.08 -16.68
N ASP A 112 -4.50 25.15 -15.74
CA ASP A 112 -5.67 24.26 -15.71
C ASP A 112 -6.47 24.23 -17.02
N GLU A 113 -6.51 25.34 -17.75
CA GLU A 113 -7.20 25.49 -19.04
C GLU A 113 -6.58 24.67 -20.19
N GLU A 114 -5.30 24.24 -20.06
CA GLU A 114 -4.58 23.49 -21.09
C GLU A 114 -4.52 21.98 -20.79
N LYS A 115 -4.99 21.50 -19.66
CA LYS A 115 -4.82 20.10 -19.23
C LYS A 115 -5.36 19.06 -20.22
N ALA A 116 -6.40 19.38 -20.98
CA ALA A 116 -6.99 18.50 -21.99
C ALA A 116 -6.23 18.48 -23.32
N ARG A 117 -5.29 19.41 -23.55
CA ARG A 117 -4.51 19.49 -24.78
C ARG A 117 -3.68 18.23 -24.98
N LYS A 118 -3.80 17.62 -26.15
CA LYS A 118 -3.08 16.39 -26.53
C LYS A 118 -1.73 16.73 -27.18
N LEU A 119 -0.68 16.03 -26.78
CA LEU A 119 0.70 16.22 -27.21
C LEU A 119 1.25 14.98 -27.86
N THR A 120 2.06 15.15 -28.88
CA THR A 120 2.90 14.08 -29.44
C THR A 120 4.22 13.98 -28.67
N LYS A 121 4.94 12.86 -28.81
CA LYS A 121 6.30 12.66 -28.25
C LYS A 121 7.22 13.83 -28.60
N GLN A 122 7.24 14.23 -29.88
CA GLN A 122 8.07 15.33 -30.35
C GLN A 122 7.72 16.65 -29.68
N GLN A 123 6.44 16.96 -29.53
CA GLN A 123 5.99 18.16 -28.81
C GLN A 123 6.41 18.15 -27.32
N VAL A 124 6.45 16.96 -26.67
CA VAL A 124 6.93 16.87 -25.29
C VAL A 124 8.44 17.16 -25.21
N VAL A 125 9.23 16.69 -26.15
CA VAL A 125 10.68 16.97 -26.24
C VAL A 125 10.93 18.47 -26.51
N GLU A 126 10.23 19.06 -27.46
CA GLU A 126 10.44 20.43 -27.92
C GLU A 126 9.89 21.48 -26.92
N LEU A 127 8.64 21.32 -26.49
CA LEU A 127 7.92 22.33 -25.71
C LEU A 127 8.09 22.16 -24.19
N PHE A 128 8.36 20.93 -23.73
CA PHE A 128 8.49 20.62 -22.30
C PHE A 128 9.87 20.12 -21.90
N GLY A 129 10.81 20.10 -22.84
CA GLY A 129 12.23 19.89 -22.58
C GLY A 129 12.60 18.48 -22.08
N LEU A 130 11.76 17.45 -22.32
CA LEU A 130 12.13 16.06 -22.05
C LEU A 130 13.36 15.69 -22.90
N HIS A 131 14.35 15.02 -22.30
CA HIS A 131 15.47 14.51 -23.09
C HIS A 131 15.01 13.36 -23.99
N GLU A 132 15.33 13.44 -25.28
CA GLU A 132 14.88 12.47 -26.29
C GLU A 132 15.34 11.05 -25.95
N GLU A 133 16.54 10.89 -25.39
CA GLU A 133 17.08 9.61 -24.92
C GLU A 133 16.21 8.92 -23.85
N CYS A 134 15.34 9.65 -23.17
CA CYS A 134 14.41 9.09 -22.20
C CYS A 134 13.27 8.31 -22.88
N LEU A 135 12.91 8.64 -24.13
CA LEU A 135 11.86 7.96 -24.87
C LEU A 135 12.19 6.51 -25.24
N GLY A 136 13.46 6.11 -25.10
CA GLY A 136 13.88 4.71 -25.23
C GLY A 136 13.90 3.91 -23.93
N LYS A 137 13.56 4.54 -22.79
CA LYS A 137 13.67 3.94 -21.47
C LYS A 137 12.30 3.59 -20.88
N THR A 138 12.24 2.50 -20.14
CA THR A 138 11.05 2.12 -19.38
C THR A 138 10.83 3.08 -18.18
N TRP A 139 9.64 3.08 -17.61
CA TRP A 139 9.36 3.86 -16.39
C TRP A 139 10.25 3.44 -15.22
N GLN A 140 10.62 2.15 -15.15
CA GLN A 140 11.50 1.62 -14.12
C GLN A 140 12.90 2.26 -14.16
N GLU A 141 13.37 2.60 -15.36
CA GLU A 141 14.67 3.24 -15.56
C GLU A 141 14.61 4.75 -15.34
N VAL A 142 13.50 5.39 -15.73
CA VAL A 142 13.35 6.85 -15.66
C VAL A 142 13.01 7.30 -14.24
N PHE A 143 12.14 6.60 -13.52
CA PHE A 143 11.69 7.02 -12.18
C PHE A 143 12.57 6.51 -11.02
N THR A 144 13.77 6.00 -11.28
CA THR A 144 14.66 5.39 -10.27
C THR A 144 14.93 6.25 -9.05
N ARG A 145 15.01 7.57 -9.23
CA ARG A 145 15.30 8.53 -8.13
C ARG A 145 14.06 8.88 -7.29
N ARG A 146 12.87 8.65 -7.79
CA ARG A 146 11.59 8.98 -7.12
C ARG A 146 10.84 7.75 -6.64
N ILE A 147 11.06 6.62 -7.28
CA ILE A 147 10.47 5.34 -6.90
C ILE A 147 11.61 4.38 -6.56
N ASN A 148 11.71 4.00 -5.29
CA ASN A 148 12.75 3.08 -4.83
C ASN A 148 12.57 1.67 -5.43
N GLU A 149 13.59 0.84 -5.32
CA GLU A 149 13.62 -0.51 -5.92
C GLU A 149 12.51 -1.42 -5.36
N GLU A 150 12.27 -1.37 -4.06
CA GLU A 150 11.21 -2.15 -3.40
C GLU A 150 9.85 -1.87 -4.03
N ARG A 151 9.48 -0.60 -4.20
CA ARG A 151 8.20 -0.22 -4.85
C ARG A 151 8.15 -0.59 -6.32
N ARG A 152 9.26 -0.45 -7.06
CA ARG A 152 9.31 -0.87 -8.48
C ARG A 152 9.08 -2.36 -8.62
N THR A 153 9.73 -3.17 -7.78
CA THR A 153 9.56 -4.62 -7.73
C THR A 153 8.14 -5.01 -7.34
N PHE A 154 7.58 -4.34 -6.32
CA PHE A 154 6.20 -4.54 -5.91
C PHE A 154 5.22 -4.26 -7.05
N ILE A 155 5.32 -3.08 -7.71
CA ILE A 155 4.41 -2.69 -8.80
C ILE A 155 4.49 -3.72 -9.94
N LYS A 156 5.69 -4.21 -10.26
CA LYS A 156 5.86 -5.26 -11.26
C LYS A 156 5.11 -6.53 -10.85
N LYS A 157 5.33 -7.05 -9.64
CA LYS A 157 4.65 -8.24 -9.13
C LYS A 157 3.13 -8.08 -9.12
N ALA A 158 2.63 -6.96 -8.60
CA ALA A 158 1.21 -6.67 -8.56
C ALA A 158 0.59 -6.62 -9.97
N THR A 159 1.32 -6.05 -10.95
CA THR A 159 0.89 -6.02 -12.36
C THR A 159 0.88 -7.44 -12.96
N ASP A 160 1.90 -8.25 -12.70
CA ASP A 160 2.01 -9.64 -13.18
C ASP A 160 0.88 -10.50 -12.58
N ASN A 161 0.49 -10.24 -11.34
CA ASN A 161 -0.66 -10.86 -10.65
C ASN A 161 -2.03 -10.30 -11.10
N LYS A 162 -2.05 -9.32 -12.02
CA LYS A 162 -3.27 -8.65 -12.50
C LYS A 162 -4.04 -7.91 -11.40
N GLU A 163 -3.33 -7.42 -10.37
CA GLU A 163 -3.92 -6.64 -9.30
C GLU A 163 -4.35 -5.25 -9.76
N ASP A 164 -5.50 -4.80 -9.29
CA ASP A 164 -5.94 -3.42 -9.53
C ASP A 164 -5.25 -2.45 -8.56
N LEU A 165 -4.19 -1.79 -9.05
CA LEU A 165 -3.47 -0.77 -8.29
C LEU A 165 -4.24 0.57 -8.18
N ARG A 166 -5.32 0.78 -8.92
CA ARG A 166 -6.15 1.99 -8.86
C ARG A 166 -7.33 1.87 -7.90
N GLY A 167 -7.91 0.69 -7.81
CA GLY A 167 -9.00 0.37 -6.89
C GLY A 167 -8.59 0.45 -5.42
N GLU A 168 -9.54 0.36 -4.50
CA GLU A 168 -9.24 0.30 -3.08
C GLU A 168 -8.39 -0.95 -2.76
N PRO A 169 -7.29 -0.80 -2.00
CA PRO A 169 -6.49 -1.93 -1.58
C PRO A 169 -7.32 -2.95 -0.80
N ARG A 170 -7.20 -4.23 -1.17
CA ARG A 170 -7.96 -5.29 -0.49
C ARG A 170 -7.50 -5.56 0.93
N VAL A 171 -6.26 -5.21 1.28
CA VAL A 171 -5.70 -5.42 2.61
C VAL A 171 -5.43 -4.08 3.29
N ALA A 172 -5.94 -3.91 4.50
CA ALA A 172 -5.63 -2.76 5.36
C ALA A 172 -4.80 -3.23 6.56
N LEU A 173 -3.62 -2.63 6.73
CA LEU A 173 -2.81 -2.76 7.95
C LEU A 173 -3.13 -1.58 8.86
N SER A 174 -3.49 -1.84 10.11
CA SER A 174 -3.80 -0.77 11.07
C SER A 174 -3.50 -1.17 12.50
N THR A 175 -3.19 -0.19 13.33
CA THR A 175 -3.22 -0.44 14.76
C THR A 175 -4.67 -0.53 15.25
N ILE A 176 -4.91 -1.32 16.31
CA ILE A 176 -6.25 -1.50 16.89
C ILE A 176 -6.92 -0.15 17.21
N HIS A 177 -6.13 0.81 17.70
CA HIS A 177 -6.64 2.15 18.02
C HIS A 177 -7.13 2.93 16.78
N LYS A 178 -6.41 2.82 15.67
CA LYS A 178 -6.76 3.53 14.41
C LYS A 178 -7.87 2.83 13.63
N ALA A 179 -8.05 1.54 13.84
CA ALA A 179 -9.10 0.74 13.21
C ALA A 179 -10.50 0.96 13.80
N LYS A 180 -10.65 1.87 14.77
CA LYS A 180 -11.94 2.15 15.42
C LYS A 180 -12.97 2.62 14.38
N GLY A 181 -14.05 1.86 14.25
CA GLY A 181 -15.11 2.10 13.25
C GLY A 181 -14.92 1.38 11.91
N GLY A 182 -13.73 0.82 11.62
CA GLY A 182 -13.50 -0.04 10.45
C GLY A 182 -13.98 -1.48 10.71
N GLU A 183 -14.49 -2.14 9.70
CA GLU A 183 -14.87 -3.57 9.71
C GLU A 183 -14.45 -4.18 8.37
N ALA A 184 -14.15 -5.48 8.38
CA ALA A 184 -13.85 -6.26 7.19
C ALA A 184 -14.45 -7.66 7.30
N ASP A 185 -14.62 -8.32 6.16
CA ASP A 185 -15.11 -9.70 6.14
C ASP A 185 -14.09 -10.63 6.81
N ASN A 186 -12.79 -10.38 6.56
CA ASN A 186 -11.70 -11.14 7.15
C ASN A 186 -10.84 -10.22 8.04
N VAL A 187 -10.67 -10.59 9.30
CA VAL A 187 -9.83 -9.84 10.23
C VAL A 187 -8.77 -10.76 10.83
N ALA A 188 -7.51 -10.32 10.77
CA ALA A 188 -6.41 -10.97 11.45
C ALA A 188 -5.91 -10.08 12.60
N VAL A 189 -5.80 -10.66 13.80
CA VAL A 189 -5.37 -9.93 15.01
C VAL A 189 -4.06 -10.55 15.52
N LEU A 190 -2.98 -9.76 15.54
CA LEU A 190 -1.70 -10.16 16.13
C LEU A 190 -1.78 -10.04 17.65
N LEU A 191 -1.41 -11.11 18.36
CA LEU A 191 -1.45 -11.14 19.84
C LEU A 191 -0.20 -10.55 20.50
N ASP A 192 0.71 -10.00 19.72
CA ASP A 192 1.93 -9.38 20.23
C ASP A 192 1.65 -8.09 20.99
N LEU A 193 2.37 -7.92 22.12
CA LEU A 193 2.38 -6.71 22.92
C LEU A 193 3.75 -6.06 22.93
N SER A 194 3.80 -4.74 23.03
CA SER A 194 5.05 -4.08 23.38
C SER A 194 5.41 -4.33 24.85
N PRO A 195 6.69 -4.23 25.24
CA PRO A 195 7.09 -4.34 26.65
C PRO A 195 6.31 -3.38 27.56
N ALA A 196 6.07 -2.16 27.09
CA ALA A 196 5.28 -1.16 27.83
C ALA A 196 3.82 -1.58 28.01
N GLN A 197 3.20 -2.16 26.97
CA GLN A 197 1.82 -2.67 27.07
C GLN A 197 1.73 -3.86 28.03
N LYS A 198 2.73 -4.76 27.99
CA LYS A 198 2.78 -5.91 28.92
C LYS A 198 2.90 -5.45 30.37
N LEU A 199 3.77 -4.45 30.63
CA LEU A 199 3.91 -3.87 31.97
C LEU A 199 2.62 -3.18 32.42
N ASN A 200 2.00 -2.37 31.56
CA ASN A 200 0.74 -1.70 31.86
C ASN A 200 -0.41 -2.70 32.12
N ALA A 201 -0.42 -3.84 31.43
CA ALA A 201 -1.42 -4.88 31.64
C ALA A 201 -1.34 -5.50 33.04
N MET A 202 -0.16 -5.52 33.66
CA MET A 202 -0.01 -5.97 35.07
C MET A 202 -0.69 -5.04 36.05
N ILE A 203 -0.86 -3.75 35.69
CA ILE A 203 -1.47 -2.72 36.53
C ILE A 203 -2.96 -2.56 36.19
N ASN A 204 -3.30 -2.56 34.93
CA ASN A 204 -4.65 -2.37 34.40
C ASN A 204 -4.92 -3.23 33.16
N ALA A 205 -5.25 -4.49 33.39
CA ALA A 205 -5.57 -5.44 32.33
C ALA A 205 -6.84 -5.07 31.55
N ASP A 206 -7.82 -4.41 32.19
CA ASP A 206 -9.11 -4.07 31.57
C ASP A 206 -8.96 -3.18 30.32
N SER A 207 -8.01 -2.26 30.35
CA SER A 207 -7.74 -1.38 29.18
C SER A 207 -7.28 -2.20 27.98
N LEU A 208 -6.39 -3.16 28.21
CA LEU A 208 -5.88 -4.06 27.18
C LEU A 208 -6.98 -5.00 26.66
N HIS A 209 -7.78 -5.58 27.56
CA HIS A 209 -8.91 -6.43 27.18
C HIS A 209 -9.92 -5.69 26.29
N ARG A 210 -10.25 -4.44 26.64
CA ARG A 210 -11.12 -3.59 25.79
C ARG A 210 -10.52 -3.33 24.42
N GLN A 211 -9.21 -3.12 24.34
CA GLN A 211 -8.53 -2.92 23.07
C GLN A 211 -8.66 -4.17 22.18
N PHE A 212 -8.34 -5.35 22.70
CA PHE A 212 -8.46 -6.60 21.93
C PHE A 212 -9.92 -6.97 21.64
N TYR A 213 -10.84 -6.69 22.54
CA TYR A 213 -12.28 -6.83 22.26
C TYR A 213 -12.71 -6.00 21.04
N VAL A 214 -12.25 -4.73 20.95
CA VAL A 214 -12.50 -3.91 19.77
C VAL A 214 -11.92 -4.56 18.52
N ALA A 215 -10.70 -5.13 18.58
CA ALA A 215 -10.07 -5.78 17.43
C ALA A 215 -10.88 -6.96 16.91
N VAL A 216 -11.27 -7.89 17.78
CA VAL A 216 -11.99 -9.10 17.37
C VAL A 216 -13.41 -8.80 16.87
N THR A 217 -14.05 -7.74 17.38
CA THR A 217 -15.37 -7.31 16.90
C THR A 217 -15.35 -6.59 15.55
N ARG A 218 -14.18 -6.42 14.92
CA ARG A 218 -14.08 -5.88 13.56
C ARG A 218 -14.37 -6.93 12.48
N ALA A 219 -14.33 -8.22 12.80
CA ALA A 219 -14.62 -9.29 11.87
C ALA A 219 -16.12 -9.39 11.57
N ARG A 220 -16.46 -9.40 10.29
CA ARG A 220 -17.84 -9.67 9.83
C ARG A 220 -18.09 -11.15 9.68
N GLU A 221 -17.12 -11.89 9.13
CA GLU A 221 -17.26 -13.30 8.79
C GLU A 221 -16.16 -14.15 9.43
N ASN A 222 -14.90 -13.81 9.16
CA ASN A 222 -13.78 -14.65 9.54
C ASN A 222 -12.80 -13.91 10.45
N LEU A 223 -12.52 -14.50 11.61
CA LEU A 223 -11.54 -14.01 12.56
C LEU A 223 -10.33 -14.95 12.61
N PHE A 224 -9.15 -14.40 12.38
CA PHE A 224 -7.87 -15.09 12.47
C PHE A 224 -7.06 -14.51 13.63
N ILE A 225 -6.71 -15.36 14.58
CA ILE A 225 -5.84 -14.98 15.69
C ILE A 225 -4.43 -15.42 15.34
N ILE A 226 -3.53 -14.45 15.21
CA ILE A 226 -2.12 -14.72 14.91
C ILE A 226 -1.36 -14.80 16.24
N ASN A 227 -0.77 -15.96 16.51
CA ASN A 227 0.01 -16.17 17.73
C ASN A 227 1.18 -15.19 17.82
N ALA A 228 1.46 -14.74 19.03
CA ALA A 228 2.58 -13.84 19.28
C ALA A 228 3.92 -14.49 18.90
N GLN A 229 4.80 -13.69 18.29
CA GLN A 229 6.16 -14.13 17.95
C GLN A 229 7.02 -14.27 19.21
N ASN A 230 6.73 -13.49 20.25
CA ASN A 230 7.39 -13.58 21.55
C ASN A 230 6.38 -13.97 22.64
N GLU A 231 6.47 -15.19 23.10
CA GLU A 231 5.58 -15.74 24.16
C GLU A 231 5.58 -14.91 25.46
N ASN A 232 6.70 -14.24 25.79
CA ASN A 232 6.78 -13.38 26.96
C ASN A 232 6.00 -12.07 26.79
N LEU A 233 5.76 -11.67 25.54
CA LEU A 233 5.04 -10.44 25.18
C LEU A 233 3.67 -10.74 24.55
N LYS A 234 3.11 -11.88 24.84
CA LYS A 234 1.81 -12.32 24.36
C LYS A 234 0.66 -11.73 25.15
N TYR A 235 -0.39 -11.32 24.44
CA TYR A 235 -1.71 -11.14 25.05
C TYR A 235 -2.30 -12.50 25.39
N GLY A 236 -2.63 -12.73 26.64
CA GLY A 236 -3.28 -13.96 27.09
C GLY A 236 -4.78 -13.92 26.78
N VAL A 237 -5.22 -14.83 25.95
CA VAL A 237 -6.64 -15.13 25.70
C VAL A 237 -7.02 -16.32 26.55
#